data_75f58a099a839e9d6ed254ac082a74b3
#
_entry.id   75f58a099a839e9d6ed254ac082a74b3
#
_cell.length_a   1.000
_cell.length_b   1.000
_cell.length_c   1.000
_cell.angle_alpha   90.00
_cell.angle_beta   90.00
_cell.angle_gamma   90.00
#
_symmetry.space_group_name_H-M   'P 1'
#
loop_
_entity.id
_entity.type
_entity.pdbx_description
1 polymer ?
#
loop_
_entity_poly.entity_id
_entity_poly.type
_entity_poly.pdbx_seq_one_letter_code
_entity_poly.pdbx_strand_id
1 'polypeptide(L)'
;MLVADDGAGIDLGGRRLEIRHTRGHADHHFCIWDEASRGWFSGDSFGISYPWFRFPGGDYILPATTPTQFDPQAYLESLAVLEAKKPQRMYLTHYSELEFSQDKAEQLRRQVLAYREMAPGHAQDKASLEAALADYSLGVMAGCGPREDEAALREMLAFDMDLNAQGLMVWQQRTGAGG
;
A
#
# COMPACT_ATOMS: atom_id res chain seq x y z
N MET A 1 2.35 -30.26 -3.53
CA MET A 1 2.23 -28.80 -3.30
C MET A 1 1.21 -28.63 -2.19
N LEU A 2 1.59 -28.04 -1.07
CA LEU A 2 0.64 -27.71 0.01
C LEU A 2 0.03 -26.33 -0.34
N VAL A 3 -1.29 -26.26 -0.37
CA VAL A 3 -2.04 -25.00 -0.48
C VAL A 3 -2.49 -24.65 0.93
N ALA A 4 -2.22 -23.44 1.38
CA ALA A 4 -2.66 -22.96 2.68
C ALA A 4 -4.00 -22.23 2.51
N ASP A 5 -4.98 -22.58 3.34
CA ASP A 5 -6.26 -21.86 3.42
C ASP A 5 -6.11 -20.54 4.20
N ASP A 6 -7.06 -19.63 4.01
CA ASP A 6 -7.13 -18.41 4.82
C ASP A 6 -7.29 -18.76 6.30
N GLY A 7 -6.49 -18.15 7.15
CA GLY A 7 -6.43 -18.46 8.60
C GLY A 7 -5.59 -19.69 8.93
N ALA A 8 -4.95 -20.33 7.95
CA ALA A 8 -4.10 -21.48 8.22
C ALA A 8 -2.92 -21.11 9.13
N GLY A 9 -2.67 -21.94 10.13
CA GLY A 9 -1.51 -21.83 11.03
C GLY A 9 -0.35 -22.68 10.57
N ILE A 10 0.86 -22.11 10.61
CA ILE A 10 2.11 -22.83 10.37
C ILE A 10 2.95 -22.75 11.64
N ASP A 11 3.48 -23.89 12.10
CA ASP A 11 4.48 -23.92 13.15
C ASP A 11 5.88 -23.96 12.52
N LEU A 12 6.68 -22.97 12.81
CA LEU A 12 8.08 -22.88 12.37
C LEU A 12 9.01 -23.06 13.59
N GLY A 13 9.16 -24.30 14.02
CA GLY A 13 10.05 -24.63 15.15
C GLY A 13 9.61 -24.00 16.47
N GLY A 14 8.31 -24.03 16.77
CA GLY A 14 7.71 -23.41 17.94
C GLY A 14 7.27 -21.96 17.76
N ARG A 15 7.51 -21.36 16.58
CA ARG A 15 7.03 -20.04 16.22
C ARG A 15 5.76 -20.17 15.37
N ARG A 16 4.64 -19.76 15.92
CA ARG A 16 3.36 -19.84 15.23
C ARG A 16 3.17 -18.67 14.28
N LEU A 17 2.91 -18.99 13.02
CA LEU A 17 2.56 -18.05 11.97
C LEU A 17 1.13 -18.32 11.51
N GLU A 18 0.38 -17.28 11.15
CA GLU A 18 -0.98 -17.37 10.58
C GLU A 18 -1.01 -16.71 9.22
N ILE A 19 -1.52 -17.41 8.21
CA ILE A 19 -1.65 -16.89 6.84
C ILE A 19 -3.02 -16.23 6.71
N ARG A 20 -3.05 -15.04 6.15
CA ARG A 20 -4.29 -14.34 5.83
C ARG A 20 -4.29 -13.92 4.36
N HIS A 21 -5.34 -14.28 3.65
CA HIS A 21 -5.57 -13.82 2.28
C HIS A 21 -5.92 -12.33 2.31
N THR A 22 -5.13 -11.52 1.61
CA THR A 22 -5.23 -10.05 1.62
C THR A 22 -5.22 -9.54 0.19
N ARG A 23 -6.40 -9.52 -0.42
CA ARG A 23 -6.60 -9.05 -1.80
C ARG A 23 -6.48 -7.52 -1.87
N GLY A 24 -6.38 -7.02 -3.08
CA GLY A 24 -6.41 -5.59 -3.38
C GLY A 24 -5.16 -5.11 -4.09
N HIS A 25 -3.96 -5.45 -3.61
CA HIS A 25 -2.74 -5.32 -4.41
C HIS A 25 -2.76 -6.33 -5.57
N ALA A 26 -3.02 -7.60 -5.26
CA ALA A 26 -3.23 -8.67 -6.21
C ALA A 26 -4.21 -9.71 -5.67
N ASP A 27 -4.89 -10.45 -6.54
CA ASP A 27 -5.88 -11.46 -6.14
C ASP A 27 -5.29 -12.63 -5.34
N HIS A 28 -4.03 -12.97 -5.58
CA HIS A 28 -3.32 -14.05 -4.91
C HIS A 28 -2.51 -13.59 -3.70
N HIS A 29 -2.58 -12.32 -3.34
CA HIS A 29 -1.77 -11.76 -2.26
C HIS A 29 -2.20 -12.29 -0.90
N PHE A 30 -1.23 -12.54 -0.04
CA PHE A 30 -1.45 -12.94 1.36
C PHE A 30 -0.43 -12.27 2.27
N CYS A 31 -0.81 -12.10 3.51
CA CYS A 31 0.05 -11.64 4.60
C CYS A 31 0.25 -12.74 5.63
N ILE A 32 1.36 -12.68 6.37
CA ILE A 32 1.67 -13.64 7.42
C ILE A 32 1.74 -12.89 8.75
N TRP A 33 0.86 -13.29 9.68
CA TRP A 33 0.92 -12.82 11.06
C TRP A 33 1.92 -13.65 11.86
N ASP A 34 2.82 -12.98 12.53
CA ASP A 34 3.75 -13.56 13.47
C ASP A 34 3.38 -13.13 14.90
N GLU A 35 2.85 -14.08 15.66
CA GLU A 35 2.41 -13.85 17.04
C GLU A 35 3.56 -13.41 17.94
N ALA A 36 4.76 -13.98 17.74
CA ALA A 36 5.90 -13.73 18.62
C ALA A 36 6.42 -12.28 18.51
N SER A 37 6.42 -11.69 17.31
CA SER A 37 6.81 -10.30 17.11
C SER A 37 5.62 -9.33 17.16
N ARG A 38 4.38 -9.84 17.21
CA ARG A 38 3.16 -9.08 17.00
C ARG A 38 3.25 -8.25 15.70
N GLY A 39 3.75 -8.85 14.65
CA GLY A 39 4.04 -8.21 13.38
C GLY A 39 3.43 -8.92 12.20
N TRP A 40 3.15 -8.17 11.15
CA TRP A 40 2.74 -8.68 9.85
C TRP A 40 3.90 -8.66 8.86
N PHE A 41 4.19 -9.79 8.23
CA PHE A 41 4.82 -9.78 6.93
C PHE A 41 3.73 -9.40 5.92
N SER A 42 3.64 -8.11 5.65
CA SER A 42 2.48 -7.52 4.98
C SER A 42 2.56 -7.58 3.47
N GLY A 43 3.69 -8.02 2.91
CA GLY A 43 3.85 -7.88 1.46
C GLY A 43 3.60 -6.42 1.07
N ASP A 44 2.80 -6.22 0.02
CA ASP A 44 2.44 -4.91 -0.50
C ASP A 44 1.08 -4.41 0.01
N SER A 45 0.37 -5.21 0.84
CA SER A 45 -0.93 -4.82 1.40
C SER A 45 -0.86 -3.69 2.42
N PHE A 46 0.32 -3.38 2.99
CA PHE A 46 0.53 -2.20 3.82
C PHE A 46 1.36 -1.14 3.12
N GLY A 47 1.33 -1.13 1.78
CA GLY A 47 2.02 -0.14 0.95
C GLY A 47 3.54 -0.27 0.94
N ILE A 48 4.17 0.79 0.48
CA ILE A 48 5.62 0.93 0.36
C ILE A 48 6.08 2.13 1.18
N SER A 49 7.15 1.95 1.96
CA SER A 49 7.82 3.06 2.64
C SER A 49 9.32 2.89 2.55
N TYR A 50 9.92 3.66 1.66
CA TYR A 50 11.35 3.62 1.46
C TYR A 50 12.10 4.23 2.65
N PRO A 51 13.36 3.84 2.93
CA PRO A 51 14.17 4.44 4.00
C PRO A 51 14.32 5.96 3.89
N TRP A 52 14.31 6.49 2.68
CA TRP A 52 14.38 7.93 2.40
C TRP A 52 13.05 8.67 2.54
N PHE A 53 11.95 7.95 2.79
CA PHE A 53 10.63 8.51 3.15
C PHE A 53 10.41 8.62 4.67
N ARG A 54 11.47 8.48 5.44
CA ARG A 54 11.47 8.70 6.89
C ARG A 54 11.85 10.14 7.19
N PHE A 55 10.82 10.95 7.34
CA PHE A 55 10.97 12.38 7.58
C PHE A 55 10.91 12.72 9.07
N PRO A 56 11.38 13.93 9.50
CA PRO A 56 11.36 14.33 10.90
C PRO A 56 9.97 14.34 11.54
N GLY A 57 8.92 14.60 10.78
CA GLY A 57 7.54 14.63 11.26
C GLY A 57 6.79 13.31 11.12
N GLY A 58 7.42 12.28 10.55
CA GLY A 58 6.83 10.95 10.38
C GLY A 58 7.20 10.26 9.07
N ASP A 59 6.90 8.97 9.00
CA ASP A 59 7.14 8.19 7.80
C ASP A 59 6.06 8.47 6.76
N TYR A 60 6.45 8.56 5.50
CA TYR A 60 5.53 8.55 4.38
C TYR A 60 5.39 7.12 3.84
N ILE A 61 4.13 6.69 3.67
CA ILE A 61 3.77 5.39 3.10
C ILE A 61 2.87 5.64 1.90
N LEU A 62 3.17 4.99 0.78
CA LEU A 62 2.36 5.10 -0.44
C LEU A 62 1.66 3.76 -0.76
N PRO A 63 0.50 3.80 -1.41
CA PRO A 63 -0.16 2.59 -1.91
C PRO A 63 0.70 1.89 -2.96
N ALA A 64 0.72 0.55 -2.92
CA ALA A 64 1.31 -0.28 -3.97
C ALA A 64 0.19 -0.86 -4.83
N THR A 65 0.03 -0.36 -6.04
CA THR A 65 -0.94 -0.90 -7.00
C THR A 65 -0.23 -1.76 -8.04
N THR A 66 -0.69 -2.99 -8.26
CA THR A 66 -0.21 -3.76 -9.40
C THR A 66 -0.97 -3.38 -10.67
N PRO A 67 -0.30 -3.28 -11.82
CA PRO A 67 -0.94 -2.88 -13.06
C PRO A 67 -2.11 -3.75 -13.51
N THR A 68 -2.25 -4.99 -13.03
CA THR A 68 -3.21 -5.94 -13.58
C THR A 68 -4.36 -6.33 -12.65
N GLN A 69 -4.19 -6.29 -11.33
CA GLN A 69 -5.14 -6.88 -10.39
C GLN A 69 -5.53 -5.94 -9.24
N PHE A 70 -5.09 -4.70 -9.27
CA PHE A 70 -5.42 -3.74 -8.22
C PHE A 70 -6.95 -3.58 -8.07
N ASP A 71 -7.40 -3.64 -6.82
CA ASP A 71 -8.79 -3.39 -6.42
C ASP A 71 -8.79 -2.54 -5.15
N PRO A 72 -9.17 -1.24 -5.24
CA PRO A 72 -9.15 -0.34 -4.09
C PRO A 72 -10.04 -0.79 -2.94
N GLN A 73 -11.20 -1.39 -3.24
CA GLN A 73 -12.13 -1.83 -2.21
C GLN A 73 -11.56 -3.01 -1.43
N ALA A 74 -11.06 -4.03 -2.14
CA ALA A 74 -10.41 -5.19 -1.54
C ALA A 74 -9.14 -4.79 -0.76
N TYR A 75 -8.41 -3.77 -1.24
CA TYR A 75 -7.24 -3.23 -0.53
C TYR A 75 -7.63 -2.63 0.84
N LEU A 76 -8.71 -1.86 0.89
CA LEU A 76 -9.22 -1.27 2.13
C LEU A 76 -9.72 -2.34 3.12
N GLU A 77 -10.35 -3.40 2.62
CA GLU A 77 -10.77 -4.55 3.42
C GLU A 77 -9.56 -5.29 4.01
N SER A 78 -8.50 -5.46 3.21
CA SER A 78 -7.25 -6.07 3.66
C SER A 78 -6.55 -5.24 4.74
N LEU A 79 -6.54 -3.90 4.61
CA LEU A 79 -6.04 -3.02 5.68
C LEU A 79 -6.79 -3.25 6.99
N ALA A 80 -8.12 -3.37 6.95
CA ALA A 80 -8.91 -3.63 8.15
C ALA A 80 -8.57 -5.00 8.80
N VAL A 81 -8.28 -6.02 8.00
CA VAL A 81 -7.79 -7.32 8.49
C VAL A 81 -6.46 -7.18 9.22
N LEU A 82 -5.53 -6.40 8.66
CA LEU A 82 -4.23 -6.18 9.29
C LEU A 82 -4.36 -5.42 10.63
N GLU A 83 -5.18 -4.37 10.65
CA GLU A 83 -5.42 -3.55 11.84
C GLU A 83 -6.10 -4.33 12.99
N ALA A 84 -6.98 -5.27 12.67
CA ALA A 84 -7.75 -6.05 13.65
C ALA A 84 -6.87 -6.83 14.65
N LYS A 85 -5.67 -7.23 14.24
CA LYS A 85 -4.70 -7.91 15.12
C LYS A 85 -3.97 -6.96 16.07
N LYS A 86 -4.15 -5.64 15.93
CA LYS A 86 -3.44 -4.61 16.71
C LYS A 86 -1.91 -4.84 16.66
N PRO A 87 -1.34 -4.84 15.46
CA PRO A 87 0.08 -5.13 15.28
C PRO A 87 0.95 -4.08 15.96
N GLN A 88 2.20 -4.45 16.22
CA GLN A 88 3.24 -3.51 16.63
C GLN A 88 4.15 -3.15 15.45
N ARG A 89 4.27 -4.06 14.47
CA ARG A 89 5.22 -3.96 13.37
C ARG A 89 4.61 -4.39 12.05
N MET A 90 5.08 -3.76 10.98
CA MET A 90 4.84 -4.14 9.60
C MET A 90 6.17 -4.42 8.92
N TYR A 91 6.36 -5.65 8.44
CA TYR A 91 7.52 -6.06 7.64
C TYR A 91 7.13 -5.98 6.18
N LEU A 92 7.54 -4.92 5.51
CA LEU A 92 7.18 -4.62 4.12
C LEU A 92 8.06 -5.42 3.14
N THR A 93 7.53 -5.73 1.96
CA THR A 93 8.30 -6.34 0.87
C THR A 93 9.41 -5.40 0.40
N HIS A 94 9.06 -4.13 0.20
CA HIS A 94 9.95 -3.10 -0.29
C HIS A 94 10.52 -2.30 0.87
N TYR A 95 11.72 -2.71 1.30
CA TYR A 95 12.57 -2.03 2.27
C TYR A 95 12.00 -1.85 3.68
N SER A 96 12.26 -2.85 4.49
CA SER A 96 12.32 -2.72 5.93
C SER A 96 11.02 -2.84 6.74
N GLU A 97 11.24 -2.70 8.01
CA GLU A 97 10.26 -2.71 9.08
C GLU A 97 9.75 -1.30 9.35
N LEU A 98 8.45 -1.19 9.56
CA LEU A 98 7.80 -0.01 10.13
C LEU A 98 7.18 -0.36 11.48
N GLU A 99 7.32 0.53 12.45
CA GLU A 99 6.45 0.52 13.61
C GLU A 99 5.01 0.86 13.15
N PHE A 100 4.07 -0.01 13.53
CA PHE A 100 2.66 0.25 13.20
C PHE A 100 2.11 1.40 14.03
N SER A 101 1.38 2.28 13.39
CA SER A 101 0.50 3.24 14.06
C SER A 101 -0.81 3.39 13.29
N GLN A 102 -1.85 3.80 14.00
CA GLN A 102 -3.15 4.07 13.37
C GLN A 102 -3.05 5.22 12.36
N ASP A 103 -2.19 6.20 12.61
CA ASP A 103 -1.98 7.32 11.68
C ASP A 103 -1.38 6.87 10.36
N LYS A 104 -0.47 5.89 10.37
CA LYS A 104 0.11 5.30 9.15
C LYS A 104 -0.93 4.52 8.35
N ALA A 105 -1.75 3.71 9.02
CA ALA A 105 -2.84 2.99 8.39
C ALA A 105 -3.87 3.95 7.77
N GLU A 106 -4.19 5.02 8.48
CA GLU A 106 -5.10 6.04 8.00
C GLU A 106 -4.51 6.89 6.85
N GLN A 107 -3.20 7.18 6.90
CA GLN A 107 -2.50 7.83 5.79
C GLN A 107 -2.63 6.99 4.50
N LEU A 108 -2.37 5.68 4.61
CA LEU A 108 -2.49 4.77 3.47
C LEU A 108 -3.94 4.65 2.98
N ARG A 109 -4.90 4.52 3.90
CA ARG A 109 -6.34 4.47 3.56
C ARG A 109 -6.81 5.69 2.79
N ARG A 110 -6.45 6.89 3.26
CA ARG A 110 -6.81 8.16 2.58
C ARG A 110 -6.23 8.24 1.19
N GLN A 111 -5.00 7.79 0.99
CA GLN A 111 -4.38 7.78 -0.33
C GLN A 111 -5.09 6.82 -1.28
N VAL A 112 -5.41 5.59 -0.84
CA VAL A 112 -6.16 4.62 -1.66
C VAL A 112 -7.52 5.19 -2.09
N LEU A 113 -8.24 5.84 -1.16
CA LEU A 113 -9.52 6.49 -1.45
C LEU A 113 -9.34 7.64 -2.45
N ALA A 114 -8.37 8.51 -2.24
CA ALA A 114 -8.09 9.64 -3.13
C ALA A 114 -7.69 9.17 -4.53
N TYR A 115 -6.85 8.15 -4.64
CA TYR A 115 -6.44 7.56 -5.91
C TYR A 115 -7.63 6.98 -6.68
N ARG A 116 -8.52 6.26 -5.98
CA ARG A 116 -9.76 5.74 -6.55
C ARG A 116 -10.68 6.86 -7.07
N GLU A 117 -10.76 7.97 -6.34
CA GLU A 117 -11.60 9.11 -6.71
C GLU A 117 -11.02 9.95 -7.88
N MET A 118 -9.70 10.06 -7.95
CA MET A 118 -9.04 10.80 -9.03
C MET A 118 -9.06 10.05 -10.37
N ALA A 119 -8.92 8.74 -10.33
CA ALA A 119 -8.76 7.91 -11.52
C ALA A 119 -9.82 8.18 -12.63
N PRO A 120 -11.14 8.28 -12.36
CA PRO A 120 -12.13 8.53 -13.40
C PRO A 120 -11.91 9.83 -14.17
N GLY A 121 -11.43 10.88 -13.52
CA GLY A 121 -11.14 12.16 -14.17
C GLY A 121 -9.98 12.12 -15.17
N HIS A 122 -9.17 11.05 -15.16
CA HIS A 122 -7.96 10.90 -15.97
C HIS A 122 -7.95 9.61 -16.81
N ALA A 123 -9.10 8.98 -17.03
CA ALA A 123 -9.24 7.64 -17.61
C ALA A 123 -8.55 7.42 -18.96
N GLN A 124 -8.28 8.48 -19.73
CA GLN A 124 -7.67 8.42 -21.06
C GLN A 124 -6.27 9.07 -21.10
N ASP A 125 -5.79 9.58 -19.99
CA ASP A 125 -4.52 10.31 -19.93
C ASP A 125 -3.68 9.87 -18.73
N LYS A 126 -2.81 8.88 -18.97
CA LYS A 126 -1.92 8.33 -17.95
C LYS A 126 -1.00 9.42 -17.36
N ALA A 127 -0.43 10.28 -18.20
CA ALA A 127 0.49 11.31 -17.74
C ALA A 127 -0.20 12.33 -16.83
N SER A 128 -1.45 12.70 -17.17
CA SER A 128 -2.28 13.55 -16.30
C SER A 128 -2.60 12.86 -14.96
N LEU A 129 -2.89 11.56 -14.97
CA LEU A 129 -3.11 10.79 -13.74
C LEU A 129 -1.83 10.74 -12.90
N GLU A 130 -0.68 10.42 -13.48
CA GLU A 130 0.61 10.41 -12.78
C GLU A 130 0.90 11.74 -12.07
N ALA A 131 0.67 12.85 -12.79
CA ALA A 131 0.87 14.19 -12.24
C ALA A 131 -0.07 14.45 -11.05
N ALA A 132 -1.34 14.10 -11.17
CA ALA A 132 -2.32 14.27 -10.10
C ALA A 132 -1.99 13.42 -8.86
N LEU A 133 -1.55 12.17 -9.07
CA LEU A 133 -1.10 11.29 -7.98
C LEU A 133 0.15 11.85 -7.29
N ALA A 134 1.11 12.36 -8.06
CA ALA A 134 2.32 12.98 -7.52
C ALA A 134 1.99 14.23 -6.70
N ASP A 135 1.13 15.12 -7.20
CA ASP A 135 0.71 16.33 -6.50
C ASP A 135 0.02 16.00 -5.17
N TYR A 136 -0.87 15.01 -5.18
CA TYR A 136 -1.53 14.54 -3.96
C TYR A 136 -0.51 13.96 -2.96
N SER A 137 0.40 13.11 -3.43
CA SER A 137 1.44 12.48 -2.61
C SER A 137 2.38 13.51 -1.98
N LEU A 138 2.78 14.54 -2.73
CA LEU A 138 3.58 15.66 -2.23
C LEU A 138 2.84 16.43 -1.11
N GLY A 139 1.53 16.63 -1.28
CA GLY A 139 0.69 17.24 -0.24
C GLY A 139 0.68 16.41 1.05
N VAL A 140 0.63 15.09 0.96
CA VAL A 140 0.73 14.19 2.13
C VAL A 140 2.14 14.23 2.74
N MET A 141 3.18 14.16 1.90
CA MET A 141 4.59 14.22 2.34
C MET A 141 4.91 15.54 3.05
N ALA A 142 4.33 16.66 2.63
CA ALA A 142 4.53 17.95 3.29
C ALA A 142 4.15 17.91 4.78
N GLY A 143 3.13 17.12 5.15
CA GLY A 143 2.75 16.87 6.54
C GLY A 143 3.79 16.07 7.33
N CYS A 144 4.68 15.32 6.66
CA CYS A 144 5.77 14.57 7.27
C CYS A 144 7.05 15.40 7.46
N GLY A 145 7.10 16.63 6.94
CA GLY A 145 8.21 17.57 7.12
C GLY A 145 9.50 17.17 6.38
N PRO A 146 9.45 16.89 5.07
CA PRO A 146 10.64 16.60 4.28
C PRO A 146 11.62 17.77 4.29
N ARG A 147 12.90 17.48 4.07
CA ARG A 147 13.96 18.49 3.91
C ARG A 147 14.30 18.73 2.45
N GLU A 148 13.95 17.79 1.60
CA GLU A 148 14.13 17.79 0.16
C GLU A 148 13.19 18.84 -0.46
N ASP A 149 13.60 19.43 -1.56
CA ASP A 149 12.73 20.30 -2.35
C ASP A 149 11.70 19.47 -3.16
N GLU A 150 10.68 20.16 -3.68
CA GLU A 150 9.60 19.51 -4.41
C GLU A 150 10.09 18.74 -5.65
N ALA A 151 11.10 19.24 -6.35
CA ALA A 151 11.60 18.60 -7.55
C ALA A 151 12.28 17.26 -7.23
N ALA A 152 13.07 17.21 -6.16
CA ALA A 152 13.67 15.99 -5.67
C ALA A 152 12.63 14.97 -5.18
N LEU A 153 11.60 15.43 -4.46
CA LEU A 153 10.50 14.54 -4.01
C LEU A 153 9.70 13.97 -5.20
N ARG A 154 9.46 14.77 -6.25
CA ARG A 154 8.81 14.27 -7.47
C ARG A 154 9.64 13.22 -8.17
N GLU A 155 10.96 13.42 -8.28
CA GLU A 155 11.87 12.43 -8.86
C GLU A 155 11.84 11.12 -8.07
N MET A 156 11.86 11.18 -6.73
CA MET A 156 11.75 10.01 -5.86
C MET A 156 10.44 9.24 -6.03
N LEU A 157 9.35 9.93 -6.34
CA LEU A 157 8.01 9.33 -6.53
C LEU A 157 7.76 8.83 -7.96
N ALA A 158 8.52 9.27 -8.95
CA ALA A 158 8.17 9.12 -10.36
C ALA A 158 7.87 7.67 -10.77
N PHE A 159 8.70 6.72 -10.35
CA PHE A 159 8.52 5.31 -10.66
C PHE A 159 7.23 4.74 -10.06
N ASP A 160 6.95 5.07 -8.79
CA ASP A 160 5.76 4.56 -8.10
C ASP A 160 4.48 5.20 -8.63
N MET A 161 4.53 6.47 -9.05
CA MET A 161 3.37 7.15 -9.64
C MET A 161 3.04 6.59 -11.02
N ASP A 162 4.05 6.26 -11.82
CA ASP A 162 3.85 5.54 -13.10
C ASP A 162 3.14 4.20 -12.88
N LEU A 163 3.63 3.37 -11.96
CA LEU A 163 3.02 2.08 -11.63
C LEU A 163 1.60 2.23 -11.06
N ASN A 164 1.40 3.19 -10.17
CA ASN A 164 0.10 3.44 -9.56
C ASN A 164 -0.92 3.91 -10.60
N ALA A 165 -0.52 4.80 -11.52
CA ALA A 165 -1.39 5.23 -12.61
C ALA A 165 -1.78 4.06 -13.52
N GLN A 166 -0.83 3.20 -13.89
CA GLN A 166 -1.10 2.01 -14.67
C GLN A 166 -2.11 1.08 -13.98
N GLY A 167 -1.91 0.80 -12.70
CA GLY A 167 -2.81 -0.06 -11.91
C GLY A 167 -4.23 0.48 -11.83
N LEU A 168 -4.37 1.78 -11.60
CA LEU A 168 -5.67 2.45 -11.55
C LEU A 168 -6.39 2.44 -12.90
N MET A 169 -5.69 2.69 -14.00
CA MET A 169 -6.26 2.63 -15.34
C MET A 169 -6.75 1.23 -15.70
N VAL A 170 -5.97 0.19 -15.37
CA VAL A 170 -6.40 -1.20 -15.59
C VAL A 170 -7.59 -1.56 -14.71
N TRP A 171 -7.62 -1.11 -13.46
CA TRP A 171 -8.78 -1.28 -12.59
C TRP A 171 -10.04 -0.65 -13.18
N GLN A 172 -9.96 0.58 -13.67
CA GLN A 172 -11.09 1.25 -14.32
C GLN A 172 -11.60 0.49 -15.55
N GLN A 173 -10.69 0.04 -16.42
CA GLN A 173 -11.06 -0.75 -17.61
C GLN A 173 -11.78 -2.05 -17.25
N ARG A 174 -11.33 -2.74 -16.19
CA ARG A 174 -11.94 -3.99 -15.72
C ARG A 174 -13.33 -3.79 -15.12
N THR A 175 -13.54 -2.69 -14.43
CA THR A 175 -14.75 -2.45 -13.64
C THR A 175 -15.78 -1.58 -14.34
N GLY A 176 -15.44 -0.97 -15.47
CA GLY A 176 -16.26 0.03 -16.14
C GLY A 176 -16.39 1.34 -15.34
N ALA A 177 -15.57 1.56 -14.33
CA ALA A 177 -15.63 2.72 -13.44
C ALA A 177 -15.16 4.03 -14.10
N GLY A 178 -14.86 4.02 -15.39
CA GLY A 178 -14.36 5.18 -16.18
C GLY A 178 -15.34 5.64 -17.27
N GLY A 179 -16.60 5.21 -17.26
CA GLY A 179 -17.63 5.56 -18.24
C GLY A 179 -18.66 6.51 -17.66
#